data_4ba679a692e9e60c03097514d369c5bf
#
_entry.id   4ba679a692e9e60c03097514d369c5bf
#
_cell.length_a   1.000
_cell.length_b   1.000
_cell.length_c   1.000
_cell.angle_alpha   90.00
_cell.angle_beta   90.00
_cell.angle_gamma   90.00
#
_symmetry.space_group_name_H-M   'P 1'
#
loop_
_entity.id
_entity.type
_entity.pdbx_description
1 polymer ?
#
loop_
_entity_poly.entity_id
_entity_poly.type
_entity_poly.pdbx_seq_one_letter_code
_entity_poly.pdbx_strand_id
1 'polypeptide(L)'
;MNYVPIVVEQSSRGERSYDIYSRLLKDRIVFVTGPIDDNMANVVIAQLLFLESEDPDKDIHLYINSPGGSVSAGMAIYDTMQYIKPDVSTICMGMAASMASVLLAAGAPGKRFALPYSRVMIHQPLGGAQGQATEIEIHAREILRIREEMNQVLAKHTGQTVEKIATDTERDHYLTSKEAKEYGLIDEVVSRSKSAE
;
A
#
# COMPACT_ATOMS: atom_id res chain seq x y z
N MET A 1 8.61 -23.14 -3.30
CA MET A 1 8.35 -23.11 -1.84
C MET A 1 9.22 -22.00 -1.27
N ASN A 2 8.61 -20.91 -0.80
CA ASN A 2 9.41 -19.84 -0.19
C ASN A 2 9.77 -20.27 1.23
N TYR A 3 11.06 -20.44 1.50
CA TYR A 3 11.54 -20.70 2.86
C TYR A 3 11.43 -19.41 3.65
N VAL A 4 10.59 -19.40 4.68
CA VAL A 4 10.52 -18.31 5.66
C VAL A 4 11.52 -18.62 6.77
N PRO A 5 12.56 -17.77 6.96
CA PRO A 5 13.56 -18.00 8.01
C PRO A 5 12.94 -17.94 9.41
N ILE A 6 13.47 -18.77 10.30
CA ILE A 6 13.14 -18.72 11.72
C ILE A 6 14.26 -18.00 12.46
N VAL A 7 13.90 -17.09 13.36
CA VAL A 7 14.80 -16.39 14.27
C VAL A 7 14.51 -16.79 15.70
N VAL A 8 15.56 -16.92 16.52
CA VAL A 8 15.45 -17.29 17.94
C VAL A 8 15.87 -16.09 18.79
N GLU A 9 14.97 -15.62 19.63
CA GLU A 9 15.25 -14.60 20.63
C GLU A 9 15.52 -15.26 21.99
N GLN A 10 16.61 -14.86 22.63
CA GLN A 10 16.88 -15.20 24.02
C GLN A 10 16.37 -14.10 24.95
N SER A 11 15.60 -14.48 25.95
CA SER A 11 15.11 -13.58 26.99
C SER A 11 15.38 -14.15 28.36
N SER A 12 15.18 -13.36 29.41
CA SER A 12 15.27 -13.83 30.79
C SER A 12 14.26 -14.95 31.15
N ARG A 13 13.25 -15.17 30.26
CA ARG A 13 12.21 -16.20 30.41
C ARG A 13 12.44 -17.42 29.51
N GLY A 14 13.60 -17.52 28.84
CA GLY A 14 13.95 -18.61 27.93
C GLY A 14 14.00 -18.17 26.45
N GLU A 15 14.16 -19.16 25.58
CA GLU A 15 14.22 -18.97 24.12
C GLU A 15 12.82 -18.99 23.52
N ARG A 16 12.59 -18.09 22.54
CA ARG A 16 11.38 -18.06 21.71
C ARG A 16 11.75 -18.03 20.24
N SER A 17 11.15 -18.92 19.46
CA SER A 17 11.31 -18.98 18.02
C SER A 17 10.16 -18.24 17.34
N TYR A 18 10.48 -17.43 16.33
CA TYR A 18 9.54 -16.73 15.46
C TYR A 18 9.93 -16.94 14.00
N ASP A 19 8.97 -17.02 13.08
CA ASP A 19 9.30 -16.73 11.71
C ASP A 19 9.64 -15.23 11.57
N ILE A 20 10.37 -14.87 10.50
CA ILE A 20 10.87 -13.49 10.34
C ILE A 20 9.75 -12.45 10.27
N TYR A 21 8.61 -12.76 9.66
CA TYR A 21 7.49 -11.82 9.56
C TYR A 21 6.82 -11.61 10.91
N SER A 22 6.58 -12.70 11.67
CA SER A 22 6.06 -12.62 13.04
C SER A 22 7.00 -11.84 13.96
N ARG A 23 8.34 -11.96 13.75
CA ARG A 23 9.31 -11.18 14.53
C ARG A 23 9.23 -9.69 14.19
N LEU A 24 9.16 -9.34 12.91
CA LEU A 24 9.05 -7.96 12.46
C LEU A 24 7.70 -7.32 12.83
N LEU A 25 6.63 -8.12 12.90
CA LEU A 25 5.32 -7.65 13.37
C LEU A 25 5.39 -7.12 14.81
N LYS A 26 6.23 -7.67 15.68
CA LYS A 26 6.47 -7.12 17.03
C LYS A 26 7.04 -5.71 17.01
N ASP A 27 7.78 -5.36 15.96
CA ASP A 27 8.28 -4.02 15.72
C ASP A 27 7.29 -3.17 14.89
N ARG A 28 6.04 -3.64 14.79
CA ARG A 28 4.92 -2.99 14.09
C ARG A 28 5.14 -2.85 12.58
N ILE A 29 5.91 -3.76 12.00
CA ILE A 29 6.22 -3.81 10.57
C ILE A 29 5.31 -4.82 9.89
N VAL A 30 4.56 -4.35 8.89
CA VAL A 30 3.65 -5.15 8.05
C VAL A 30 4.11 -5.05 6.59
N PHE A 31 3.97 -6.14 5.83
CA PHE A 31 4.39 -6.21 4.44
C PHE A 31 3.20 -6.36 3.49
N VAL A 32 3.19 -5.54 2.43
CA VAL A 32 2.37 -5.71 1.22
C VAL A 32 3.31 -6.05 0.08
N THR A 33 3.50 -7.35 -0.20
CA THR A 33 4.46 -7.82 -1.20
C THR A 33 3.81 -8.80 -2.18
N GLY A 34 4.12 -8.63 -3.48
CA GLY A 34 3.48 -9.40 -4.54
C GLY A 34 2.08 -8.90 -4.91
N PRO A 35 1.29 -9.67 -5.68
CA PRO A 35 -0.05 -9.29 -6.10
C PRO A 35 -1.01 -9.13 -4.92
N ILE A 36 -1.84 -8.09 -4.96
CA ILE A 36 -2.89 -7.85 -3.96
C ILE A 36 -4.10 -8.71 -4.33
N ASP A 37 -4.41 -9.66 -3.48
CA ASP A 37 -5.59 -10.52 -3.54
C ASP A 37 -6.32 -10.56 -2.18
N ASP A 38 -7.43 -11.27 -2.11
CA ASP A 38 -8.24 -11.38 -0.89
C ASP A 38 -7.47 -12.04 0.27
N ASN A 39 -6.58 -13.00 -0.02
CA ASN A 39 -5.80 -13.67 1.01
C ASN A 39 -4.79 -12.71 1.64
N MET A 40 -4.03 -11.97 0.80
CA MET A 40 -3.12 -10.96 1.29
C MET A 40 -3.86 -9.87 2.07
N ALA A 41 -4.98 -9.36 1.53
CA ALA A 41 -5.76 -8.32 2.18
C ALA A 41 -6.23 -8.75 3.58
N ASN A 42 -6.78 -9.95 3.71
CA ASN A 42 -7.23 -10.49 5.00
C ASN A 42 -6.09 -10.57 6.02
N VAL A 43 -4.89 -11.01 5.60
CA VAL A 43 -3.72 -11.11 6.49
C VAL A 43 -3.23 -9.73 6.91
N VAL A 44 -3.14 -8.77 5.97
CA VAL A 44 -2.72 -7.39 6.28
C VAL A 44 -3.72 -6.72 7.23
N ILE A 45 -5.01 -6.83 6.95
CA ILE A 45 -6.08 -6.28 7.80
C ILE A 45 -6.01 -6.86 9.21
N ALA A 46 -5.87 -8.19 9.33
CA ALA A 46 -5.75 -8.83 10.65
C ALA A 46 -4.53 -8.31 11.43
N GLN A 47 -3.39 -8.08 10.76
CA GLN A 47 -2.20 -7.51 11.39
C GLN A 47 -2.42 -6.05 11.82
N LEU A 48 -3.08 -5.22 11.00
CA LEU A 48 -3.39 -3.83 11.34
C LEU A 48 -4.29 -3.76 12.59
N LEU A 49 -5.37 -4.54 12.63
CA LEU A 49 -6.28 -4.61 13.78
C LEU A 49 -5.60 -5.17 15.04
N PHE A 50 -4.74 -6.17 14.89
CA PHE A 50 -3.95 -6.70 15.99
C PHE A 50 -3.03 -5.63 16.58
N LEU A 51 -2.29 -4.90 15.73
CA LEU A 51 -1.37 -3.86 16.16
C LEU A 51 -2.09 -2.67 16.81
N GLU A 52 -3.28 -2.32 16.33
CA GLU A 52 -4.14 -1.33 17.00
C GLU A 52 -4.52 -1.78 18.41
N SER A 53 -4.91 -3.05 18.57
CA SER A 53 -5.30 -3.59 19.88
C SER A 53 -4.15 -3.67 20.87
N GLU A 54 -2.90 -3.86 20.39
CA GLU A 54 -1.71 -3.91 21.24
C GLU A 54 -1.29 -2.51 21.75
N ASP A 55 -1.28 -1.52 20.88
CA ASP A 55 -0.93 -0.14 21.23
C ASP A 55 -1.51 0.84 20.18
N PRO A 56 -2.64 1.50 20.47
CA PRO A 56 -3.30 2.38 19.53
C PRO A 56 -2.59 3.73 19.30
N ASP A 57 -1.57 4.05 20.09
CA ASP A 57 -0.88 5.34 20.03
C ASP A 57 0.46 5.27 19.28
N LYS A 58 0.87 4.07 18.86
CA LYS A 58 2.12 3.87 18.09
C LYS A 58 1.85 3.64 16.61
N ASP A 59 2.68 4.24 15.79
CA ASP A 59 2.63 4.08 14.34
C ASP A 59 2.78 2.61 13.89
N ILE A 60 2.16 2.28 12.78
CA ILE A 60 2.34 1.02 12.06
C ILE A 60 3.14 1.31 10.79
N HIS A 61 4.12 0.48 10.48
CA HIS A 61 4.98 0.65 9.31
C HIS A 61 4.62 -0.36 8.22
N LEU A 62 4.03 0.13 7.12
CA LEU A 62 3.61 -0.68 5.98
C LEU A 62 4.65 -0.61 4.86
N TYR A 63 5.37 -1.71 4.66
CA TYR A 63 6.40 -1.86 3.62
C TYR A 63 5.78 -2.43 2.36
N ILE A 64 5.91 -1.72 1.23
CA ILE A 64 5.21 -2.03 -0.01
C ILE A 64 6.20 -2.37 -1.12
N ASN A 65 6.04 -3.58 -1.71
CA ASN A 65 6.69 -4.00 -2.94
C ASN A 65 5.71 -4.86 -3.75
N SER A 66 4.83 -4.20 -4.50
CA SER A 66 3.68 -4.85 -5.11
C SER A 66 3.36 -4.25 -6.50
N PRO A 67 2.99 -5.09 -7.47
CA PRO A 67 2.48 -4.63 -8.77
C PRO A 67 1.02 -4.16 -8.71
N GLY A 68 0.38 -4.18 -7.53
CA GLY A 68 -1.06 -3.98 -7.38
C GLY A 68 -1.84 -5.28 -7.48
N GLY A 69 -3.10 -5.21 -7.86
CA GLY A 69 -3.98 -6.37 -7.95
C GLY A 69 -5.46 -6.01 -7.84
N SER A 70 -6.22 -6.82 -7.11
CA SER A 70 -7.66 -6.63 -6.91
C SER A 70 -7.96 -5.29 -6.25
N VAL A 71 -8.81 -4.48 -6.89
CA VAL A 71 -9.23 -3.17 -6.34
C VAL A 71 -10.03 -3.38 -5.05
N SER A 72 -10.96 -4.33 -5.01
CA SER A 72 -11.77 -4.59 -3.81
C SER A 72 -10.92 -5.03 -2.62
N ALA A 73 -9.96 -5.93 -2.84
CA ALA A 73 -9.03 -6.37 -1.82
C ALA A 73 -8.15 -5.23 -1.31
N GLY A 74 -7.64 -4.39 -2.22
CA GLY A 74 -6.85 -3.22 -1.87
C GLY A 74 -7.65 -2.15 -1.13
N MET A 75 -8.92 -1.92 -1.52
CA MET A 75 -9.79 -0.98 -0.82
C MET A 75 -10.15 -1.45 0.59
N ALA A 76 -10.25 -2.76 0.83
CA ALA A 76 -10.43 -3.28 2.18
C ALA A 76 -9.22 -2.96 3.09
N ILE A 77 -7.99 -3.04 2.54
CA ILE A 77 -6.79 -2.59 3.27
C ILE A 77 -6.83 -1.07 3.48
N TYR A 78 -7.15 -0.30 2.42
CA TYR A 78 -7.24 1.16 2.46
C TYR A 78 -8.21 1.62 3.55
N ASP A 79 -9.44 1.11 3.55
CA ASP A 79 -10.45 1.48 4.53
C ASP A 79 -10.00 1.15 5.95
N THR A 80 -9.34 0.00 6.14
CA THR A 80 -8.78 -0.37 7.44
C THR A 80 -7.68 0.61 7.89
N MET A 81 -6.77 0.99 6.98
CA MET A 81 -5.74 1.99 7.27
C MET A 81 -6.33 3.34 7.70
N GLN A 82 -7.48 3.73 7.11
CA GLN A 82 -8.16 4.99 7.44
C GLN A 82 -9.03 4.87 8.70
N TYR A 83 -9.46 3.66 9.07
CA TYR A 83 -10.38 3.41 10.19
C TYR A 83 -9.64 3.28 11.53
N ILE A 84 -8.48 2.64 11.56
CA ILE A 84 -7.72 2.40 12.80
C ILE A 84 -7.14 3.70 13.37
N LYS A 85 -6.95 3.74 14.69
CA LYS A 85 -6.41 4.91 15.38
C LYS A 85 -4.92 5.17 15.11
N PRO A 86 -4.03 4.15 15.05
CA PRO A 86 -2.62 4.36 14.74
C PRO A 86 -2.40 5.01 13.38
N ASP A 87 -1.45 5.93 13.30
CA ASP A 87 -0.96 6.39 12.00
C ASP A 87 -0.26 5.24 11.26
N VAL A 88 -0.61 5.07 9.99
CA VAL A 88 0.08 4.10 9.12
C VAL A 88 1.13 4.82 8.29
N SER A 89 2.39 4.58 8.61
CA SER A 89 3.53 5.02 7.81
C SER A 89 3.72 4.06 6.64
N THR A 90 3.88 4.56 5.43
CA THR A 90 4.06 3.73 4.22
C THR A 90 5.44 3.93 3.61
N ILE A 91 6.06 2.85 3.15
CA ILE A 91 7.37 2.89 2.50
C ILE A 91 7.43 1.99 1.27
N CYS A 92 7.70 2.57 0.11
CA CYS A 92 7.90 1.83 -1.13
C CYS A 92 9.33 1.29 -1.21
N MET A 93 9.44 -0.04 -1.39
CA MET A 93 10.68 -0.75 -1.69
C MET A 93 10.53 -1.45 -3.05
N GLY A 94 11.33 -1.10 -4.02
CA GLY A 94 11.24 -1.67 -5.37
C GLY A 94 10.10 -1.07 -6.18
N MET A 95 8.85 -1.50 -5.95
CA MET A 95 7.70 -1.01 -6.73
C MET A 95 6.43 -0.86 -5.88
N ALA A 96 5.68 0.21 -6.15
CA ALA A 96 4.29 0.36 -5.75
C ALA A 96 3.47 0.75 -6.98
N ALA A 97 2.79 -0.22 -7.60
CA ALA A 97 2.07 0.00 -8.84
C ALA A 97 0.56 -0.22 -8.67
N SER A 98 -0.25 0.50 -9.47
CA SER A 98 -1.70 0.33 -9.50
C SER A 98 -2.31 0.47 -8.09
N MET A 99 -3.09 -0.52 -7.61
CA MET A 99 -3.68 -0.48 -6.27
C MET A 99 -2.64 -0.32 -5.15
N ALA A 100 -1.41 -0.81 -5.33
CA ALA A 100 -0.34 -0.62 -4.34
C ALA A 100 0.13 0.85 -4.25
N SER A 101 0.06 1.62 -5.34
CA SER A 101 0.34 3.07 -5.30
C SER A 101 -0.72 3.85 -4.53
N VAL A 102 -1.96 3.40 -4.56
CA VAL A 102 -3.05 3.96 -3.75
C VAL A 102 -2.78 3.72 -2.27
N LEU A 103 -2.40 2.50 -1.89
CA LEU A 103 -2.03 2.19 -0.50
C LEU A 103 -0.80 2.99 -0.03
N LEU A 104 0.20 3.18 -0.90
CA LEU A 104 1.36 4.02 -0.61
C LEU A 104 0.95 5.47 -0.32
N ALA A 105 0.14 6.05 -1.19
CA ALA A 105 -0.34 7.43 -1.05
C ALA A 105 -1.27 7.62 0.15
N ALA A 106 -1.95 6.55 0.59
CA ALA A 106 -2.91 6.55 1.70
C ALA A 106 -2.27 6.55 3.09
N GLY A 107 -0.94 6.48 3.20
CA GLY A 107 -0.23 6.65 4.45
C GLY A 107 -0.50 7.99 5.13
N ALA A 108 -0.25 8.07 6.43
CA ALA A 108 -0.44 9.29 7.20
C ALA A 108 0.42 10.44 6.62
N PRO A 109 -0.12 11.68 6.55
CA PRO A 109 0.62 12.82 6.02
C PRO A 109 1.97 13.03 6.73
N GLY A 110 3.05 13.21 5.95
CA GLY A 110 4.42 13.32 6.45
C GLY A 110 5.10 11.99 6.76
N LYS A 111 4.39 10.86 6.61
CA LYS A 111 4.88 9.50 6.92
C LYS A 111 4.84 8.55 5.70
N ARG A 112 4.86 9.11 4.48
CA ARG A 112 4.86 8.35 3.23
C ARG A 112 6.23 8.43 2.57
N PHE A 113 6.87 7.29 2.37
CA PHE A 113 8.27 7.23 1.97
C PHE A 113 8.51 6.34 0.75
N ALA A 114 9.63 6.54 0.06
CA ALA A 114 10.15 5.59 -0.91
C ALA A 114 11.68 5.51 -0.83
N LEU A 115 12.24 4.35 -1.14
CA LEU A 115 13.68 4.18 -1.33
C LEU A 115 14.11 4.82 -2.67
N PRO A 116 15.38 5.25 -2.83
CA PRO A 116 15.80 6.11 -3.95
C PRO A 116 15.59 5.52 -5.35
N TYR A 117 15.65 4.21 -5.48
CA TYR A 117 15.48 3.51 -6.77
C TYR A 117 14.11 2.84 -6.95
N SER A 118 13.18 3.09 -6.02
CA SER A 118 11.81 2.59 -6.15
C SER A 118 11.08 3.24 -7.32
N ARG A 119 10.05 2.55 -7.78
CA ARG A 119 9.14 3.04 -8.83
C ARG A 119 7.72 3.06 -8.31
N VAL A 120 7.01 4.11 -8.65
CA VAL A 120 5.57 4.20 -8.41
C VAL A 120 4.87 4.25 -9.77
N MET A 121 3.77 3.56 -9.93
CA MET A 121 2.97 3.59 -11.15
C MET A 121 1.51 3.75 -10.81
N ILE A 122 0.88 4.73 -11.45
CA ILE A 122 -0.55 4.98 -11.36
C ILE A 122 -1.20 4.72 -12.73
N HIS A 123 -2.37 4.14 -12.73
CA HIS A 123 -3.22 3.94 -13.90
C HIS A 123 -4.67 3.69 -13.50
N GLN A 124 -5.59 3.79 -14.47
CA GLN A 124 -6.99 3.46 -14.27
C GLN A 124 -7.20 1.96 -13.98
N PRO A 125 -8.29 1.57 -13.30
CA PRO A 125 -8.62 0.15 -13.08
C PRO A 125 -8.73 -0.61 -14.40
N LEU A 126 -8.19 -1.82 -14.42
CA LEU A 126 -8.42 -2.77 -15.49
C LEU A 126 -9.68 -3.59 -15.16
N GLY A 127 -10.52 -3.78 -16.16
CA GLY A 127 -11.72 -4.58 -15.98
C GLY A 127 -12.25 -5.09 -17.33
N GLY A 128 -13.15 -6.04 -17.25
CA GLY A 128 -13.85 -6.60 -18.40
C GLY A 128 -15.13 -7.28 -17.96
N ALA A 129 -16.04 -7.49 -18.89
CA ALA A 129 -17.30 -8.18 -18.66
C ALA A 129 -17.62 -9.11 -19.83
N GLN A 130 -18.22 -10.22 -19.52
CA GLN A 130 -18.76 -11.19 -20.48
C GLN A 130 -20.11 -11.66 -19.96
N GLY A 131 -21.07 -11.81 -20.85
CA GLY A 131 -22.43 -12.23 -20.50
C GLY A 131 -23.48 -11.60 -21.40
N GLN A 132 -24.72 -11.50 -20.94
CA GLN A 132 -25.82 -10.84 -21.65
C GLN A 132 -25.58 -9.31 -21.71
N ALA A 133 -26.15 -8.65 -22.72
CA ALA A 133 -25.96 -7.22 -22.94
C ALA A 133 -26.23 -6.38 -21.67
N THR A 134 -27.29 -6.67 -20.93
CA THR A 134 -27.63 -5.98 -19.68
C THR A 134 -26.57 -6.19 -18.58
N GLU A 135 -26.02 -7.40 -18.46
CA GLU A 135 -24.96 -7.71 -17.51
C GLU A 135 -23.68 -6.94 -17.86
N ILE A 136 -23.30 -6.91 -19.14
CA ILE A 136 -22.15 -6.13 -19.63
C ILE A 136 -22.31 -4.64 -19.29
N GLU A 137 -23.51 -4.09 -19.48
CA GLU A 137 -23.80 -2.69 -19.15
C GLU A 137 -23.66 -2.42 -17.64
N ILE A 138 -24.17 -3.32 -16.79
CA ILE A 138 -24.03 -3.20 -15.32
C ILE A 138 -22.57 -3.19 -14.91
N HIS A 139 -21.77 -4.14 -15.42
CA HIS A 139 -20.34 -4.21 -15.12
C HIS A 139 -19.56 -3.01 -15.66
N ALA A 140 -19.90 -2.53 -16.86
CA ALA A 140 -19.26 -1.34 -17.42
C ALA A 140 -19.51 -0.10 -16.55
N ARG A 141 -20.73 0.11 -16.08
CA ARG A 141 -21.06 1.21 -15.17
C ARG A 141 -20.29 1.09 -13.86
N GLU A 142 -20.17 -0.11 -13.30
CA GLU A 142 -19.41 -0.33 -12.05
C GLU A 142 -17.92 -0.04 -12.24
N ILE A 143 -17.30 -0.47 -13.33
CA ILE A 143 -15.90 -0.17 -13.63
C ILE A 143 -15.67 1.34 -13.74
N LEU A 144 -16.57 2.07 -14.40
CA LEU A 144 -16.49 3.53 -14.51
C LEU A 144 -16.65 4.21 -13.14
N ARG A 145 -17.54 3.71 -12.27
CA ARG A 145 -17.68 4.21 -10.91
C ARG A 145 -16.42 3.99 -10.07
N ILE A 146 -15.85 2.79 -10.13
CA ILE A 146 -14.60 2.47 -9.44
C ILE A 146 -13.46 3.38 -9.93
N ARG A 147 -13.37 3.63 -11.24
CA ARG A 147 -12.37 4.56 -11.80
C ARG A 147 -12.50 5.95 -11.19
N GLU A 148 -13.71 6.48 -11.11
CA GLU A 148 -13.95 7.79 -10.52
C GLU A 148 -13.59 7.82 -9.03
N GLU A 149 -13.98 6.81 -8.27
CA GLU A 149 -13.64 6.68 -6.85
C GLU A 149 -12.12 6.63 -6.64
N MET A 150 -11.38 5.87 -7.46
CA MET A 150 -9.93 5.81 -7.37
C MET A 150 -9.27 7.15 -7.69
N ASN A 151 -9.78 7.88 -8.69
CA ASN A 151 -9.31 9.23 -9.01
C ASN A 151 -9.50 10.18 -7.82
N GLN A 152 -10.65 10.14 -7.15
CA GLN A 152 -10.94 10.95 -5.97
C GLN A 152 -10.03 10.58 -4.78
N VAL A 153 -9.81 9.29 -4.56
CA VAL A 153 -8.88 8.81 -3.51
C VAL A 153 -7.46 9.31 -3.76
N LEU A 154 -6.95 9.15 -4.99
CA LEU A 154 -5.61 9.66 -5.33
C LEU A 154 -5.54 11.19 -5.22
N ALA A 155 -6.55 11.92 -5.70
CA ALA A 155 -6.60 13.38 -5.58
C ALA A 155 -6.56 13.83 -4.11
N LYS A 156 -7.35 13.18 -3.25
CA LYS A 156 -7.36 13.44 -1.79
C LYS A 156 -5.97 13.34 -1.16
N HIS A 157 -5.21 12.29 -1.51
CA HIS A 157 -3.94 12.00 -0.87
C HIS A 157 -2.74 12.72 -1.52
N THR A 158 -2.83 13.06 -2.80
CA THR A 158 -1.73 13.72 -3.52
C THR A 158 -1.82 15.23 -3.53
N GLY A 159 -3.00 15.79 -3.28
CA GLY A 159 -3.29 17.22 -3.46
C GLY A 159 -3.41 17.65 -4.92
N GLN A 160 -3.38 16.71 -5.88
CA GLN A 160 -3.67 16.99 -7.29
C GLN A 160 -5.18 17.14 -7.52
N THR A 161 -5.56 17.78 -8.63
CA THR A 161 -6.97 17.84 -9.03
C THR A 161 -7.44 16.48 -9.59
N VAL A 162 -8.74 16.18 -9.48
CA VAL A 162 -9.32 14.94 -10.00
C VAL A 162 -9.11 14.84 -11.52
N GLU A 163 -9.21 15.96 -12.24
CA GLU A 163 -9.00 16.04 -13.69
C GLU A 163 -7.55 15.69 -14.08
N LYS A 164 -6.58 16.17 -13.28
CA LYS A 164 -5.17 15.83 -13.50
C LYS A 164 -4.93 14.34 -13.25
N ILE A 165 -5.45 13.81 -12.15
CA ILE A 165 -5.36 12.37 -11.85
C ILE A 165 -6.01 11.56 -12.99
N ALA A 166 -7.20 11.93 -13.45
CA ALA A 166 -7.91 11.23 -14.52
C ALA A 166 -7.10 11.22 -15.83
N THR A 167 -6.40 12.31 -16.12
CA THR A 167 -5.55 12.44 -17.32
C THR A 167 -4.29 11.57 -17.18
N ASP A 168 -3.61 11.64 -16.04
CA ASP A 168 -2.34 10.96 -15.82
C ASP A 168 -2.53 9.42 -15.65
N THR A 169 -3.69 8.98 -15.14
CA THR A 169 -4.03 7.56 -14.96
C THR A 169 -4.66 6.91 -16.20
N GLU A 170 -4.90 7.66 -17.29
CA GLU A 170 -5.50 7.10 -18.51
C GLU A 170 -4.67 5.96 -19.11
N ARG A 171 -3.35 6.01 -18.93
CA ARG A 171 -2.39 4.94 -19.26
C ARG A 171 -1.38 4.80 -18.13
N ASP A 172 -0.55 3.77 -18.19
CA ASP A 172 0.50 3.54 -17.21
C ASP A 172 1.41 4.76 -17.08
N HIS A 173 1.39 5.40 -15.93
CA HIS A 173 2.18 6.56 -15.59
C HIS A 173 3.24 6.18 -14.54
N TYR A 174 4.47 5.95 -15.00
CA TYR A 174 5.59 5.55 -14.15
C TYR A 174 6.32 6.78 -13.61
N LEU A 175 6.58 6.77 -12.30
CA LEU A 175 7.32 7.81 -11.60
C LEU A 175 8.51 7.19 -10.85
N THR A 176 9.64 7.88 -10.92
CA THR A 176 10.74 7.67 -9.98
C THR A 176 10.33 8.12 -8.58
N SER A 177 11.08 7.73 -7.55
CA SER A 177 10.81 8.17 -6.17
C SER A 177 10.79 9.70 -6.05
N LYS A 178 11.66 10.40 -6.80
CA LYS A 178 11.72 11.86 -6.81
C LYS A 178 10.45 12.47 -7.43
N GLU A 179 10.05 11.97 -8.61
CA GLU A 179 8.82 12.42 -9.27
C GLU A 179 7.58 12.08 -8.45
N ALA A 180 7.54 10.91 -7.77
CA ALA A 180 6.45 10.55 -6.86
C ALA A 180 6.34 11.51 -5.67
N LYS A 181 7.45 12.04 -5.14
CA LYS A 181 7.46 13.09 -4.13
C LYS A 181 6.92 14.41 -4.70
N GLU A 182 7.40 14.84 -5.86
CA GLU A 182 6.94 16.07 -6.53
C GLU A 182 5.46 16.00 -6.89
N TYR A 183 4.96 14.79 -7.21
CA TYR A 183 3.55 14.54 -7.51
C TYR A 183 2.65 14.54 -6.26
N GLY A 184 3.20 14.25 -5.10
CA GLY A 184 2.48 14.17 -3.83
C GLY A 184 2.05 12.75 -3.42
N LEU A 185 2.51 11.72 -4.13
CA LEU A 185 2.25 10.32 -3.78
C LEU A 185 3.01 9.87 -2.53
N ILE A 186 4.14 10.51 -2.25
CA ILE A 186 4.95 10.32 -1.05
C ILE A 186 5.41 11.67 -0.51
N ASP A 187 5.85 11.68 0.74
CA ASP A 187 6.36 12.89 1.42
C ASP A 187 7.88 13.00 1.30
N GLU A 188 8.61 11.86 1.32
CA GLU A 188 10.06 11.90 1.30
C GLU A 188 10.73 10.67 0.66
N VAL A 189 11.90 10.90 0.04
CA VAL A 189 12.79 9.84 -0.45
C VAL A 189 13.85 9.57 0.61
N VAL A 190 13.77 8.38 1.23
CA VAL A 190 14.67 8.00 2.34
C VAL A 190 15.93 7.36 1.79
N SER A 191 17.07 8.00 2.00
CA SER A 191 18.39 7.43 1.75
C SER A 191 19.18 7.30 3.06
N ARG A 192 20.12 6.36 3.10
CA ARG A 192 21.05 6.27 4.23
C ARG A 192 21.74 7.63 4.41
N SER A 193 21.56 8.27 5.56
CA SER A 193 22.39 9.43 5.90
C SER A 193 23.85 8.95 5.91
N LYS A 194 24.70 9.51 5.03
CA LYS A 194 26.13 9.40 5.25
C LYS A 194 26.38 10.13 6.56
N SER A 195 26.73 9.41 7.62
CA SER A 195 27.38 10.04 8.76
C SER A 195 28.53 10.86 8.18
N ALA A 196 28.53 12.15 8.44
CA ALA A 196 29.66 13.01 8.10
C ALA A 196 30.92 12.36 8.71
N GLU A 197 31.85 11.96 7.83
CA GLU A 197 33.23 11.66 8.22
C GLU A 197 33.93 12.93 8.73
#